data_b3f29de755a660caaf34c950c374e4eb
#
_entry.id   b3f29de755a660caaf34c950c374e4eb
#
_cell.length_a   1.000
_cell.length_b   1.000
_cell.length_c   1.000
_cell.angle_alpha   90.00
_cell.angle_beta   90.00
_cell.angle_gamma   90.00
#
_symmetry.space_group_name_H-M   'P 1'
#
loop_
_entity.id
_entity.type
_entity.pdbx_description
1 polymer ?
#
loop_
_entity_poly.entity_id
_entity_poly.type
_entity_poly.pdbx_seq_one_letter_code
_entity_poly.pdbx_strand_id
1 'polypeptide(L)'
;SGGLDSSLVCAISARILKKPIRTFSIGMDTDAIDLKYAREVAEYIGSEHQEVIITKEDVLEALPRVVSILGTYDITTIRASIGMYLVCKYIHENTDIRVLLTGEISDELFGYKYTDFAPDARAFQEESKKRIREIHMYDVLRADRCISVNSMEARVPFGDLDFAEYVMRIAPEKKLNTYG
;
A
#
# COMPACT_ATOMS: atom_id res chain seq x y z
N SER A 1 6.53 0.88 -3.63
CA SER A 1 7.28 1.69 -2.66
C SER A 1 8.46 0.89 -2.10
N GLY A 2 9.41 1.56 -1.52
CA GLY A 2 10.49 0.95 -0.74
C GLY A 2 10.12 0.70 0.73
N GLY A 3 8.85 0.78 1.08
CA GLY A 3 8.33 0.54 2.43
C GLY A 3 8.38 -0.94 2.82
N LEU A 4 8.43 -1.21 4.14
CA LEU A 4 8.58 -2.56 4.69
C LEU A 4 7.49 -3.52 4.19
N ASP A 5 6.24 -3.10 4.20
CA ASP A 5 5.09 -3.96 3.95
C ASP A 5 5.07 -4.48 2.51
N SER A 6 5.16 -3.58 1.54
CA SER A 6 5.23 -3.95 0.13
C SER A 6 6.48 -4.76 -0.19
N SER A 7 7.62 -4.42 0.43
CA SER A 7 8.88 -5.16 0.24
C SER A 7 8.80 -6.57 0.79
N LEU A 8 8.15 -6.76 1.94
CA LEU A 8 7.93 -8.08 2.54
C LEU A 8 7.03 -8.95 1.66
N VAL A 9 5.93 -8.41 1.15
CA VAL A 9 5.04 -9.10 0.21
C VAL A 9 5.81 -9.54 -1.04
N CYS A 10 6.60 -8.64 -1.62
CA CYS A 10 7.42 -8.95 -2.80
C CYS A 10 8.47 -10.02 -2.51
N ALA A 11 9.19 -9.93 -1.40
CA ALA A 11 10.24 -10.88 -1.03
C ALA A 11 9.67 -12.30 -0.79
N ILE A 12 8.54 -12.40 -0.08
CA ILE A 12 7.85 -13.68 0.15
C ILE A 12 7.35 -14.24 -1.19
N SER A 13 6.76 -13.43 -2.03
CA SER A 13 6.25 -13.84 -3.35
C SER A 13 7.35 -14.38 -4.25
N ALA A 14 8.48 -13.68 -4.34
CA ALA A 14 9.64 -14.12 -5.11
C ALA A 14 10.18 -15.46 -4.60
N ARG A 15 10.26 -15.63 -3.27
CA ARG A 15 10.72 -16.85 -2.64
C ARG A 15 9.80 -18.06 -2.89
N ILE A 16 8.46 -17.82 -2.84
CA ILE A 16 7.47 -18.88 -3.06
C ILE A 16 7.44 -19.30 -4.53
N LEU A 17 7.41 -18.32 -5.43
CA LEU A 17 7.28 -18.58 -6.87
C LEU A 17 8.57 -19.11 -7.49
N LYS A 18 9.73 -18.95 -6.84
CA LYS A 18 11.05 -19.38 -7.32
C LYS A 18 11.39 -18.89 -8.74
N LYS A 19 10.88 -17.74 -9.10
CA LYS A 19 11.11 -17.04 -10.37
C LYS A 19 11.08 -15.54 -10.14
N PRO A 20 11.70 -14.74 -11.03
CA PRO A 20 11.56 -13.29 -10.97
C PRO A 20 10.09 -12.89 -10.99
N ILE A 21 9.72 -11.97 -10.12
CA ILE A 21 8.40 -11.34 -10.11
C ILE A 21 8.50 -9.96 -10.76
N ARG A 22 7.40 -9.49 -11.31
CA ARG A 22 7.32 -8.12 -11.84
C ARG A 22 6.90 -7.18 -10.72
N THR A 23 7.66 -6.12 -10.53
CA THR A 23 7.39 -5.10 -9.51
C THR A 23 7.34 -3.71 -10.12
N PHE A 24 6.51 -2.85 -9.54
CA PHE A 24 6.30 -1.50 -10.02
C PHE A 24 6.42 -0.51 -8.88
N SER A 25 7.06 0.61 -9.14
CA SER A 25 7.05 1.77 -8.26
C SER A 25 6.68 3.03 -9.03
N ILE A 26 6.22 4.03 -8.31
CA ILE A 26 5.85 5.32 -8.89
C ILE A 26 6.46 6.43 -8.05
N GLY A 27 6.93 7.46 -8.69
CA GLY A 27 7.45 8.65 -8.04
C GLY A 27 7.45 9.85 -8.97
N MET A 28 7.58 11.02 -8.38
CA MET A 28 7.75 12.25 -9.17
C MET A 28 9.16 12.31 -9.73
N ASP A 29 9.34 13.11 -10.78
CA ASP A 29 10.62 13.40 -11.44
C ASP A 29 11.61 14.19 -10.56
N THR A 30 11.20 14.52 -9.34
CA THR A 30 12.01 15.20 -8.33
C THR A 30 12.46 14.20 -7.28
N ASP A 31 13.71 13.78 -7.33
CA ASP A 31 14.49 13.00 -6.34
C ASP A 31 13.65 12.22 -5.29
N ALA A 32 12.79 11.32 -5.80
CA ALA A 32 11.86 10.56 -4.98
C ALA A 32 12.62 9.47 -4.20
N ILE A 33 12.82 9.70 -2.91
CA ILE A 33 13.50 8.75 -2.02
C ILE A 33 12.86 7.36 -2.05
N ASP A 34 11.55 7.29 -2.24
CA ASP A 34 10.81 6.02 -2.32
C ASP A 34 11.22 5.19 -3.55
N LEU A 35 11.56 5.82 -4.68
CA LEU A 35 12.06 5.12 -5.87
C LEU A 35 13.43 4.52 -5.61
N LYS A 36 14.30 5.22 -4.88
CA LYS A 36 15.60 4.71 -4.50
C LYS A 36 15.48 3.42 -3.70
N TYR A 37 14.68 3.44 -2.63
CA TYR A 37 14.48 2.25 -1.80
C TYR A 37 13.73 1.13 -2.54
N ALA A 38 12.79 1.46 -3.40
CA ALA A 38 12.11 0.47 -4.23
C ALA A 38 13.08 -0.26 -5.16
N ARG A 39 14.05 0.46 -5.75
CA ARG A 39 15.11 -0.11 -6.59
C ARG A 39 16.04 -1.02 -5.78
N GLU A 40 16.49 -0.58 -4.62
CA GLU A 40 17.34 -1.38 -3.73
C GLU A 40 16.65 -2.72 -3.34
N VAL A 41 15.36 -2.67 -3.02
CA VAL A 41 14.57 -3.89 -2.75
C VAL A 41 14.45 -4.76 -3.99
N ALA A 42 14.16 -4.17 -5.14
CA ALA A 42 14.01 -4.89 -6.40
C ALA A 42 15.28 -5.64 -6.79
N GLU A 43 16.43 -4.99 -6.65
CA GLU A 43 17.75 -5.60 -6.85
C GLU A 43 18.01 -6.75 -5.87
N TYR A 44 17.71 -6.55 -4.58
CA TYR A 44 17.89 -7.56 -3.55
C TYR A 44 17.07 -8.83 -3.81
N ILE A 45 15.81 -8.69 -4.24
CA ILE A 45 14.94 -9.85 -4.51
C ILE A 45 15.06 -10.40 -5.94
N GLY A 46 15.80 -9.73 -6.82
CA GLY A 46 15.96 -10.11 -8.23
C GLY A 46 14.66 -9.99 -9.03
N SER A 47 13.89 -8.94 -8.82
CA SER A 47 12.63 -8.71 -9.54
C SER A 47 12.85 -7.97 -10.87
N GLU A 48 11.91 -8.18 -11.81
CA GLU A 48 11.77 -7.35 -13.01
C GLU A 48 11.07 -6.04 -12.63
N HIS A 49 11.86 -5.03 -12.28
CA HIS A 49 11.37 -3.78 -11.74
C HIS A 49 11.12 -2.71 -12.81
N GLN A 50 9.99 -2.03 -12.71
CA GLN A 50 9.66 -0.87 -13.54
C GLN A 50 9.32 0.33 -12.68
N GLU A 51 9.95 1.47 -12.99
CA GLU A 51 9.68 2.75 -12.34
C GLU A 51 8.79 3.61 -13.24
N VAL A 52 7.69 4.06 -12.68
CA VAL A 52 6.78 5.01 -13.34
C VAL A 52 7.10 6.40 -12.82
N ILE A 53 7.66 7.22 -13.69
CA ILE A 53 7.99 8.61 -13.36
C ILE A 53 6.83 9.48 -13.80
N ILE A 54 6.30 10.28 -12.89
CA ILE A 54 5.20 11.21 -13.12
C ILE A 54 5.62 12.65 -12.90
N THR A 55 4.98 13.54 -13.63
CA THR A 55 5.15 14.99 -13.53
C THR A 55 4.04 15.62 -12.69
N LYS A 56 4.20 16.90 -12.37
CA LYS A 56 3.14 17.69 -11.75
C LYS A 56 1.90 17.78 -12.65
N GLU A 57 2.11 17.85 -13.94
CA GLU A 57 1.06 17.92 -14.94
C GLU A 57 0.23 16.63 -14.96
N ASP A 58 0.87 15.46 -14.88
CA ASP A 58 0.18 14.16 -14.79
C ASP A 58 -0.72 14.09 -13.54
N VAL A 59 -0.23 14.61 -12.41
CA VAL A 59 -0.99 14.68 -11.15
C VAL A 59 -2.22 15.58 -11.30
N LEU A 60 -2.06 16.76 -11.90
CA LEU A 60 -3.16 17.70 -12.08
C LEU A 60 -4.20 17.19 -13.07
N GLU A 61 -3.79 16.50 -14.13
CA GLU A 61 -4.68 15.88 -15.10
C GLU A 61 -5.48 14.72 -14.48
N ALA A 62 -4.84 13.89 -13.65
CA ALA A 62 -5.48 12.76 -12.99
C ALA A 62 -6.47 13.18 -11.89
N LEU A 63 -6.26 14.32 -11.24
CA LEU A 63 -6.97 14.75 -10.04
C LEU A 63 -8.51 14.71 -10.18
N PRO A 64 -9.15 15.32 -11.22
CA PRO A 64 -10.61 15.29 -11.35
C PRO A 64 -11.14 13.86 -11.47
N ARG A 65 -10.42 12.99 -12.17
CA ARG A 65 -10.79 11.59 -12.35
C ARG A 65 -10.70 10.82 -11.03
N VAL A 66 -9.63 11.03 -10.26
CA VAL A 66 -9.43 10.39 -8.96
C VAL A 66 -10.52 10.82 -7.96
N VAL A 67 -10.84 12.10 -7.87
CA VAL A 67 -11.96 12.60 -7.05
C VAL A 67 -13.28 11.93 -7.42
N SER A 68 -13.58 11.82 -8.72
CA SER A 68 -14.78 11.16 -9.22
C SER A 68 -14.85 9.68 -8.87
N ILE A 69 -13.73 8.96 -8.99
CA ILE A 69 -13.64 7.52 -8.68
C ILE A 69 -13.84 7.28 -7.19
N LEU A 70 -13.19 8.07 -6.36
CA LEU A 70 -13.23 7.91 -4.91
C LEU A 70 -14.59 8.32 -4.32
N GLY A 71 -15.25 9.30 -4.91
CA GLY A 71 -16.50 9.86 -4.40
C GLY A 71 -16.33 10.53 -3.04
N THR A 72 -15.15 11.08 -2.76
CA THR A 72 -14.82 11.79 -1.52
C THR A 72 -14.03 13.06 -1.80
N TYR A 73 -14.11 14.00 -0.86
CA TYR A 73 -13.30 15.23 -0.85
C TYR A 73 -12.20 15.20 0.23
N ASP A 74 -12.00 14.05 0.88
CA ASP A 74 -10.91 13.91 1.84
C ASP A 74 -9.56 14.05 1.15
N ILE A 75 -8.81 15.08 1.56
CA ILE A 75 -7.54 15.45 0.90
C ILE A 75 -6.47 14.37 1.08
N THR A 76 -6.47 13.66 2.22
CA THR A 76 -5.48 12.61 2.51
C THR A 76 -5.71 11.42 1.58
N THR A 77 -6.95 10.98 1.48
CA THR A 77 -7.36 9.90 0.57
C THR A 77 -7.06 10.25 -0.88
N ILE A 78 -7.43 11.45 -1.34
CA ILE A 78 -7.20 11.88 -2.73
C ILE A 78 -5.70 11.91 -3.04
N ARG A 79 -4.89 12.54 -2.18
CA ARG A 79 -3.45 12.65 -2.39
C ARG A 79 -2.76 11.28 -2.50
N ALA A 80 -3.11 10.36 -1.61
CA ALA A 80 -2.55 9.01 -1.63
C ALA A 80 -3.02 8.17 -2.83
N SER A 81 -4.20 8.49 -3.37
CA SER A 81 -4.82 7.76 -4.47
C SER A 81 -4.24 8.09 -5.84
N ILE A 82 -3.73 9.30 -6.06
CA ILE A 82 -3.25 9.73 -7.38
C ILE A 82 -2.12 8.83 -7.87
N GLY A 83 -1.11 8.58 -7.04
CA GLY A 83 -0.01 7.69 -7.40
C GLY A 83 -0.49 6.26 -7.66
N MET A 84 -1.38 5.74 -6.83
CA MET A 84 -1.94 4.39 -7.02
C MET A 84 -2.74 4.29 -8.32
N TYR A 85 -3.58 5.27 -8.61
CA TYR A 85 -4.34 5.33 -9.86
C TYR A 85 -3.41 5.36 -11.09
N LEU A 86 -2.39 6.21 -11.07
CA LEU A 86 -1.47 6.39 -12.21
C LEU A 86 -0.59 5.14 -12.44
N VAL A 87 -0.08 4.50 -11.39
CA VAL A 87 0.69 3.27 -11.56
C VAL A 87 -0.18 2.12 -12.06
N CYS A 88 -1.42 2.00 -11.59
CA CYS A 88 -2.35 0.98 -12.08
C CYS A 88 -2.76 1.24 -13.53
N LYS A 89 -3.00 2.49 -13.91
CA LYS A 89 -3.23 2.88 -15.30
C LYS A 89 -2.07 2.47 -16.19
N TYR A 90 -0.84 2.81 -15.78
CA TYR A 90 0.36 2.43 -16.51
C TYR A 90 0.49 0.91 -16.70
N ILE A 91 0.30 0.14 -15.63
CA ILE A 91 0.37 -1.32 -15.66
C ILE A 91 -0.68 -1.90 -16.62
N HIS A 92 -1.91 -1.41 -16.54
CA HIS A 92 -3.00 -1.86 -17.40
C HIS A 92 -2.72 -1.60 -18.90
N GLU A 93 -2.21 -0.40 -19.22
CA GLU A 93 -1.97 0.03 -20.59
C GLU A 93 -0.72 -0.60 -21.21
N ASN A 94 0.29 -0.94 -20.40
CA ASN A 94 1.60 -1.37 -20.89
C ASN A 94 1.92 -2.85 -20.62
N THR A 95 1.02 -3.57 -19.94
CA THR A 95 1.26 -4.98 -19.58
C THR A 95 0.00 -5.83 -19.67
N ASP A 96 0.20 -7.13 -19.60
CA ASP A 96 -0.87 -8.15 -19.48
C ASP A 96 -1.28 -8.45 -18.04
N ILE A 97 -0.67 -7.78 -17.04
CA ILE A 97 -0.97 -7.99 -15.63
C ILE A 97 -2.37 -7.49 -15.31
N ARG A 98 -3.12 -8.32 -14.58
CA ARG A 98 -4.48 -8.00 -14.12
C ARG A 98 -4.67 -8.20 -12.61
N VAL A 99 -3.67 -8.76 -11.93
CA VAL A 99 -3.69 -8.98 -10.49
C VAL A 99 -2.45 -8.36 -9.86
N LEU A 100 -2.64 -7.58 -8.82
CA LEU A 100 -1.58 -6.95 -8.04
C LEU A 100 -1.61 -7.43 -6.59
N LEU A 101 -0.44 -7.70 -6.03
CA LEU A 101 -0.28 -7.85 -4.59
C LEU A 101 0.14 -6.50 -4.00
N THR A 102 -0.50 -6.13 -2.88
CA THR A 102 -0.24 -4.86 -2.18
C THR A 102 0.07 -5.11 -0.71
N GLY A 103 0.69 -4.11 -0.07
CA GLY A 103 1.00 -4.12 1.37
C GLY A 103 -0.08 -3.47 2.24
N GLU A 104 -1.29 -3.23 1.70
CA GLU A 104 -2.38 -2.61 2.45
C GLU A 104 -2.79 -3.44 3.67
N ILE A 105 -3.40 -2.80 4.66
CA ILE A 105 -3.89 -3.37 5.94
C ILE A 105 -2.77 -3.58 6.98
N SER A 106 -1.51 -3.57 6.61
CA SER A 106 -0.43 -3.79 7.57
C SER A 106 -0.43 -2.73 8.69
N ASP A 107 -0.65 -1.47 8.33
CA ASP A 107 -0.68 -0.35 9.28
C ASP A 107 -1.78 -0.49 10.34
N GLU A 108 -2.94 -1.00 9.96
CA GLU A 108 -4.06 -1.21 10.87
C GLU A 108 -3.83 -2.39 11.81
N LEU A 109 -3.08 -3.39 11.37
CA LEU A 109 -2.74 -4.57 12.16
C LEU A 109 -1.59 -4.34 13.13
N PHE A 110 -0.52 -3.69 12.65
CA PHE A 110 0.74 -3.57 13.39
C PHE A 110 0.97 -2.19 14.00
N GLY A 111 0.21 -1.20 13.59
CA GLY A 111 0.36 0.18 14.03
C GLY A 111 1.09 1.06 13.01
N TYR A 112 0.86 2.34 13.11
CA TYR A 112 1.46 3.37 12.27
C TYR A 112 1.59 4.67 13.07
N LYS A 113 2.13 5.71 12.49
CA LYS A 113 2.37 7.03 13.14
C LYS A 113 1.19 7.54 13.97
N TYR A 114 -0.05 7.31 13.53
CA TYR A 114 -1.24 7.74 14.25
C TYR A 114 -1.57 6.87 15.48
N THR A 115 -1.11 5.63 15.53
CA THR A 115 -1.27 4.75 16.69
C THR A 115 -0.10 4.84 17.68
N ASP A 116 1.05 5.37 17.27
CA ASP A 116 2.23 5.56 18.12
C ASP A 116 1.97 6.55 19.27
N PHE A 117 0.93 7.39 19.13
CA PHE A 117 0.48 8.31 20.18
C PHE A 117 -0.49 7.68 21.20
N ALA A 118 -0.77 6.39 21.09
CA ALA A 118 -1.63 5.71 22.06
C ALA A 118 -1.00 5.81 23.47
N PRO A 119 -1.78 6.21 24.48
CA PRO A 119 -1.26 6.40 25.83
C PRO A 119 -0.81 5.10 26.51
N ASP A 120 -1.34 3.99 26.07
CA ASP A 120 -1.00 2.65 26.54
C ASP A 120 -1.36 1.56 25.50
N ALA A 121 -0.93 0.34 25.75
CA ALA A 121 -1.16 -0.79 24.87
C ALA A 121 -2.65 -1.14 24.69
N ARG A 122 -3.48 -0.89 25.70
CA ARG A 122 -4.93 -1.11 25.61
C ARG A 122 -5.57 -0.12 24.63
N ALA A 123 -5.25 1.15 24.75
CA ALA A 123 -5.73 2.18 23.84
C ALA A 123 -5.28 1.91 22.40
N PHE A 124 -4.02 1.50 22.22
CA PHE A 124 -3.51 1.04 20.93
C PHE A 124 -4.36 -0.09 20.32
N GLN A 125 -4.64 -1.13 21.11
CA GLN A 125 -5.42 -2.29 20.64
C GLN A 125 -6.86 -1.92 20.28
N GLU A 126 -7.49 -1.04 21.04
CA GLU A 126 -8.86 -0.59 20.74
C GLU A 126 -8.90 0.27 19.45
N GLU A 127 -7.91 1.12 19.23
CA GLU A 127 -7.79 1.87 17.98
C GLU A 127 -7.54 0.93 16.78
N SER A 128 -6.66 -0.05 16.91
CA SER A 128 -6.43 -1.05 15.86
C SER A 128 -7.70 -1.83 15.52
N LYS A 129 -8.46 -2.28 16.53
CA LYS A 129 -9.76 -2.94 16.32
C LYS A 129 -10.77 -2.04 15.61
N LYS A 130 -10.79 -0.75 15.95
CA LYS A 130 -11.65 0.22 15.29
C LYS A 130 -11.27 0.35 13.83
N ARG A 131 -9.99 0.55 13.52
CA ARG A 131 -9.51 0.71 12.15
C ARG A 131 -9.77 -0.49 11.27
N ILE A 132 -9.59 -1.70 11.80
CA ILE A 132 -9.94 -2.94 11.08
C ILE A 132 -11.44 -3.00 10.77
N ARG A 133 -12.32 -2.57 11.67
CA ARG A 133 -13.77 -2.54 11.39
C ARG A 133 -14.16 -1.49 10.34
N GLU A 134 -13.44 -0.38 10.33
CA GLU A 134 -13.68 0.77 9.45
C GLU A 134 -12.81 0.78 8.20
N ILE A 135 -12.04 -0.28 7.96
CA ILE A 135 -11.01 -0.34 6.91
C ILE A 135 -11.56 -0.04 5.50
N HIS A 136 -12.83 -0.36 5.26
CA HIS A 136 -13.54 -0.07 4.03
C HIS A 136 -13.77 1.43 3.78
N MET A 137 -13.53 2.28 4.77
CA MET A 137 -13.67 3.73 4.70
C MET A 137 -12.35 4.45 4.40
N TYR A 138 -11.21 3.75 4.52
CA TYR A 138 -9.86 4.31 4.43
C TYR A 138 -9.06 3.73 3.27
N ASP A 139 -7.89 3.19 3.56
CA ASP A 139 -6.90 2.77 2.56
C ASP A 139 -7.38 1.66 1.65
N VAL A 140 -8.21 0.75 2.14
CA VAL A 140 -8.83 -0.30 1.30
C VAL A 140 -9.81 0.29 0.30
N LEU A 141 -10.59 1.32 0.67
CA LEU A 141 -11.46 2.04 -0.27
C LEU A 141 -10.64 2.65 -1.42
N ARG A 142 -9.55 3.29 -1.07
CA ARG A 142 -8.60 3.87 -2.00
C ARG A 142 -8.03 2.83 -2.95
N ALA A 143 -7.48 1.75 -2.38
CA ALA A 143 -6.86 0.68 -3.13
C ALA A 143 -7.85 0.02 -4.07
N ASP A 144 -9.02 -0.39 -3.57
CA ASP A 144 -10.06 -1.04 -4.36
C ASP A 144 -10.47 -0.17 -5.56
N ARG A 145 -10.83 1.08 -5.33
CA ARG A 145 -11.34 1.95 -6.39
C ARG A 145 -10.29 2.33 -7.43
N CYS A 146 -9.05 2.61 -7.00
CA CYS A 146 -7.98 2.98 -7.92
C CYS A 146 -7.48 1.81 -8.76
N ILE A 147 -7.52 0.59 -8.22
CA ILE A 147 -7.09 -0.62 -8.91
C ILE A 147 -8.20 -1.12 -9.84
N SER A 148 -9.43 -1.26 -9.32
CA SER A 148 -10.55 -1.83 -10.08
C SER A 148 -10.98 -0.97 -11.27
N VAL A 149 -10.90 0.37 -11.19
CA VAL A 149 -11.21 1.26 -12.33
C VAL A 149 -10.27 1.04 -13.52
N ASN A 150 -9.10 0.48 -13.29
CA ASN A 150 -8.14 0.09 -14.31
C ASN A 150 -8.29 -1.40 -14.71
N SER A 151 -9.43 -2.04 -14.43
CA SER A 151 -9.72 -3.45 -14.73
C SER A 151 -8.68 -4.41 -14.15
N MET A 152 -8.21 -4.11 -12.95
CA MET A 152 -7.22 -4.90 -12.22
C MET A 152 -7.82 -5.35 -10.87
N GLU A 153 -7.27 -6.42 -10.31
CA GLU A 153 -7.66 -6.98 -9.02
C GLU A 153 -6.54 -6.80 -8.00
N ALA A 154 -6.87 -6.29 -6.80
CA ALA A 154 -5.96 -6.26 -5.66
C ALA A 154 -6.01 -7.56 -4.88
N ARG A 155 -4.85 -8.09 -4.54
CA ARG A 155 -4.67 -9.13 -3.54
C ARG A 155 -3.90 -8.55 -2.36
N VAL A 156 -4.46 -8.70 -1.16
CA VAL A 156 -4.00 -8.04 0.05
C VAL A 156 -3.62 -9.11 1.08
N PRO A 157 -2.38 -9.64 1.07
CA PRO A 157 -1.97 -10.73 1.95
C PRO A 157 -2.16 -10.44 3.44
N PHE A 158 -1.93 -9.20 3.88
CA PHE A 158 -2.17 -8.80 5.27
C PHE A 158 -3.66 -8.84 5.67
N GLY A 159 -4.56 -8.80 4.70
CA GLY A 159 -6.00 -8.89 4.90
C GLY A 159 -6.55 -10.32 4.93
N ASP A 160 -5.70 -11.34 4.84
CA ASP A 160 -6.11 -12.71 5.08
C ASP A 160 -6.73 -12.84 6.47
N LEU A 161 -7.90 -13.46 6.57
CA LEU A 161 -8.68 -13.46 7.81
C LEU A 161 -7.98 -14.21 8.93
N ASP A 162 -7.36 -15.34 8.64
CA ASP A 162 -6.64 -16.14 9.63
C ASP A 162 -5.39 -15.39 10.11
N PHE A 163 -4.69 -14.73 9.18
CA PHE A 163 -3.53 -13.91 9.50
C PHE A 163 -3.92 -12.70 10.36
N ALA A 164 -4.95 -11.98 9.97
CA ALA A 164 -5.43 -10.81 10.71
C ALA A 164 -5.89 -11.20 12.13
N GLU A 165 -6.63 -12.30 12.26
CA GLU A 165 -7.03 -12.82 13.57
C GLU A 165 -5.83 -13.21 14.43
N TYR A 166 -4.84 -13.87 13.84
CA TYR A 166 -3.60 -14.22 14.54
C TYR A 166 -2.87 -12.95 15.05
N VAL A 167 -2.68 -11.95 14.21
CA VAL A 167 -2.00 -10.70 14.57
C VAL A 167 -2.77 -9.94 15.65
N MET A 168 -4.11 -9.90 15.55
CA MET A 168 -4.95 -9.22 16.54
C MET A 168 -4.97 -9.91 17.90
N ARG A 169 -4.56 -11.18 17.99
CA ARG A 169 -4.35 -11.92 19.26
C ARG A 169 -2.96 -11.67 19.90
N ILE A 170 -2.01 -11.11 19.16
CA ILE A 170 -0.70 -10.75 19.73
C ILE A 170 -0.92 -9.68 20.81
N ALA A 171 -0.26 -9.88 21.96
CA ALA A 171 -0.31 -8.92 23.05
C ALA A 171 0.07 -7.51 22.58
N PRO A 172 -0.77 -6.49 22.80
CA PRO A 172 -0.57 -5.16 22.23
C PRO A 172 0.73 -4.49 22.68
N GLU A 173 1.26 -4.84 23.84
CA GLU A 173 2.55 -4.38 24.34
C GLU A 173 3.72 -4.74 23.40
N LYS A 174 3.55 -5.79 22.58
CA LYS A 174 4.56 -6.21 21.58
C LYS A 174 4.44 -5.47 20.26
N LYS A 175 3.32 -4.80 20.04
CA LYS A 175 3.04 -4.04 18.80
C LYS A 175 3.18 -2.54 18.99
N LEU A 176 2.91 -2.04 20.21
CA LEU A 176 3.07 -0.63 20.55
C LEU A 176 4.53 -0.23 20.48
N ASN A 177 4.83 0.75 19.64
CA ASN A 177 6.16 1.33 19.58
C ASN A 177 6.42 2.19 20.83
N THR A 178 7.39 1.78 21.65
CA THR A 178 7.76 2.47 22.90
C THR A 178 9.10 3.19 22.79
N TYR A 179 9.64 3.34 21.60
CA TYR A 179 10.86 4.11 21.41
C TYR A 179 10.55 5.61 21.50
N GLY A 180 10.78 6.15 22.71
CA GLY A 180 10.83 7.57 22.97
C GLY A 180 12.17 8.18 22.59
#